data_d11390d5e067e1e4ce60fb56c89d172d
#
_entry.id   d11390d5e067e1e4ce60fb56c89d172d
#
_cell.length_a   1.000
_cell.length_b   1.000
_cell.length_c   1.000
_cell.angle_alpha   90.00
_cell.angle_beta   90.00
_cell.angle_gamma   90.00
#
_symmetry.space_group_name_H-M   'P 1'
#
loop_
_entity.id
_entity.type
_entity.pdbx_description
1 polymer ?
#
loop_
_entity_poly.entity_id
_entity_poly.type
_entity_poly.pdbx_seq_one_letter_code
_entity_poly.pdbx_strand_id
1 'polypeptide(L)'
;AGGAGVKFSLTAKEGELIELPNGESIRKSFRGITNKSAEKLGREIRDGLLAGDTTQQIRSRLIGSLRFNSKGNVRQIAAAGGNATKAANHQVMTIVRTSLNQVSNVAAQQVYKANPDATKKYRYLATLDSKTSSRCRLLDQQVFEYGKGPEPPQHFNCRSRTVAEIDYENLSRVFGRKIEAPRRRGFRPSESGLVPAGESYGAWLAKQSPAVKAKALGVNKVRFFDKLSKKYGGDQAIRKFASIDGSEKTLAQLQAAYGKNANKIKIVPDVVRERKSAPYTWQ
;
A
#
# COMPACT_ATOMS: atom_id res chain seq x y z
N ALA A 1 -16.91 14.45 34.45
CA ALA A 1 -16.52 13.31 33.61
C ALA A 1 -16.29 13.85 32.19
N GLY A 2 -15.03 14.19 31.85
CA GLY A 2 -14.64 14.63 30.52
C GLY A 2 -14.58 13.43 29.59
N GLY A 3 -15.45 13.38 28.59
CA GLY A 3 -15.40 12.38 27.55
C GLY A 3 -14.07 12.49 26.77
N ALA A 4 -13.33 11.40 26.68
CA ALA A 4 -12.16 11.29 25.83
C ALA A 4 -12.64 11.36 24.36
N GLY A 5 -12.79 12.58 23.84
CA GLY A 5 -13.12 12.81 22.44
C GLY A 5 -11.92 12.45 21.57
N VAL A 6 -12.14 11.71 20.51
CA VAL A 6 -11.15 11.48 19.45
C VAL A 6 -10.67 12.83 18.95
N LYS A 7 -9.40 13.16 19.17
CA LYS A 7 -8.83 14.42 18.70
C LYS A 7 -8.48 14.29 17.21
N PHE A 8 -9.17 15.04 16.37
CA PHE A 8 -8.81 15.26 14.97
C PHE A 8 -7.99 16.56 14.87
N SER A 9 -6.76 16.48 14.42
CA SER A 9 -5.99 17.64 13.99
C SER A 9 -5.39 17.35 12.62
N LEU A 10 -5.96 17.96 11.59
CA LEU A 10 -5.39 18.00 10.24
C LEU A 10 -4.75 19.39 10.04
N THR A 11 -3.66 19.65 10.74
CA THR A 11 -2.81 20.82 10.50
C THR A 11 -1.57 20.39 9.73
N ALA A 12 -1.74 20.07 8.45
CA ALA A 12 -0.61 19.99 7.55
C ALA A 12 -0.56 21.26 6.70
N LYS A 13 0.60 21.89 6.63
CA LYS A 13 0.84 23.04 5.74
C LYS A 13 0.55 22.64 4.30
N GLU A 14 -0.13 23.52 3.58
CA GLU A 14 -0.42 23.33 2.16
C GLU A 14 0.87 23.05 1.39
N GLY A 15 0.97 21.92 0.72
CA GLY A 15 2.14 21.51 -0.06
C GLY A 15 2.96 20.34 0.51
N GLU A 16 2.85 20.02 1.82
CA GLU A 16 3.60 18.91 2.45
C GLU A 16 2.85 17.59 2.45
N LEU A 17 1.58 17.56 2.03
CA LEU A 17 0.67 16.43 2.24
C LEU A 17 0.78 15.29 1.25
N ILE A 18 1.47 15.45 0.14
CA ILE A 18 1.55 14.43 -0.88
C ILE A 18 3.01 14.18 -1.25
N GLU A 19 3.66 13.34 -0.47
CA GLU A 19 4.94 12.77 -0.80
C GLU A 19 4.72 11.41 -1.50
N LEU A 20 5.23 11.29 -2.73
CA LEU A 20 5.10 10.04 -3.47
C LEU A 20 6.06 8.98 -2.93
N PRO A 21 5.81 7.68 -3.18
CA PRO A 21 6.60 6.58 -2.61
C PRO A 21 8.09 6.61 -2.92
N ASN A 22 8.48 7.36 -3.95
CA ASN A 22 9.88 7.57 -4.35
C ASN A 22 10.52 8.80 -3.70
N GLY A 23 9.83 9.45 -2.75
CA GLY A 23 10.28 10.71 -2.12
C GLY A 23 10.21 11.91 -3.06
N GLU A 24 9.63 11.78 -4.25
CA GLU A 24 9.48 12.89 -5.19
C GLU A 24 8.18 13.64 -4.98
N SER A 25 8.24 14.95 -5.17
CA SER A 25 7.04 15.77 -5.23
C SER A 25 6.21 15.43 -6.48
N ILE A 26 4.89 15.69 -6.44
CA ILE A 26 4.00 15.58 -7.61
C ILE A 26 4.61 16.27 -8.84
N ARG A 27 5.32 17.38 -8.65
CA ARG A 27 6.00 18.12 -9.73
C ARG A 27 7.04 17.29 -10.47
N LYS A 28 7.90 16.56 -9.75
CA LYS A 28 8.94 15.73 -10.38
C LYS A 28 8.36 14.53 -11.12
N SER A 29 7.25 14.02 -10.64
CA SER A 29 6.57 12.86 -11.24
C SER A 29 5.84 13.19 -12.53
N PHE A 30 5.57 14.48 -12.82
CA PHE A 30 5.03 14.93 -14.09
C PHE A 30 6.09 15.74 -14.85
N ARG A 31 6.69 15.17 -15.88
CA ARG A 31 7.58 15.92 -16.77
C ARG A 31 6.83 17.09 -17.41
N GLY A 32 7.36 18.30 -17.26
CA GLY A 32 6.80 19.50 -17.91
C GLY A 32 5.66 20.20 -17.17
N ILE A 33 5.32 19.78 -15.94
CA ILE A 33 4.34 20.50 -15.12
C ILE A 33 5.02 21.65 -14.34
N THR A 34 4.36 22.81 -14.28
CA THR A 34 4.82 23.94 -13.47
C THR A 34 4.49 23.76 -11.99
N ASN A 35 5.20 24.49 -11.08
CA ASN A 35 4.87 24.49 -9.66
C ASN A 35 3.40 24.80 -9.40
N LYS A 36 2.90 25.86 -10.04
CA LYS A 36 1.52 26.31 -9.94
C LYS A 36 0.51 25.20 -10.33
N SER A 37 0.84 24.42 -11.35
CA SER A 37 -0.02 23.29 -11.78
C SER A 37 0.06 22.12 -10.81
N ALA A 38 1.24 21.86 -10.20
CA ALA A 38 1.40 20.82 -9.18
C ALA A 38 0.64 21.16 -7.89
N GLU A 39 0.70 22.42 -7.45
CA GLU A 39 -0.09 22.91 -6.31
C GLU A 39 -1.59 22.84 -6.58
N LYS A 40 -2.02 23.20 -7.80
CA LYS A 40 -3.43 23.06 -8.20
C LYS A 40 -3.88 21.60 -8.17
N LEU A 41 -3.08 20.68 -8.68
CA LEU A 41 -3.34 19.24 -8.58
C LEU A 41 -3.50 18.78 -7.14
N GLY A 42 -2.61 19.20 -6.26
CA GLY A 42 -2.68 18.90 -4.83
C GLY A 42 -3.97 19.43 -4.18
N ARG A 43 -4.36 20.67 -4.48
CA ARG A 43 -5.63 21.25 -3.99
C ARG A 43 -6.85 20.48 -4.50
N GLU A 44 -6.94 20.20 -5.78
CA GLU A 44 -8.07 19.47 -6.37
C GLU A 44 -8.22 18.05 -5.78
N ILE A 45 -7.11 17.37 -5.51
CA ILE A 45 -7.13 16.07 -4.85
C ILE A 45 -7.66 16.22 -3.42
N ARG A 46 -7.15 17.19 -2.67
CA ARG A 46 -7.59 17.46 -1.29
C ARG A 46 -9.07 17.83 -1.24
N ASP A 47 -9.49 18.76 -2.09
CA ASP A 47 -10.86 19.28 -2.11
C ASP A 47 -11.85 18.17 -2.52
N GLY A 48 -11.49 17.32 -3.47
CA GLY A 48 -12.25 16.13 -3.81
C GLY A 48 -12.37 15.12 -2.66
N LEU A 49 -11.28 14.94 -1.90
CA LEU A 49 -11.30 14.07 -0.70
C LEU A 49 -12.23 14.63 0.38
N LEU A 50 -12.15 15.92 0.65
CA LEU A 50 -13.01 16.59 1.64
C LEU A 50 -14.50 16.58 1.23
N ALA A 51 -14.76 16.65 -0.07
CA ALA A 51 -16.11 16.54 -0.63
C ALA A 51 -16.64 15.09 -0.66
N GLY A 52 -15.82 14.08 -0.34
CA GLY A 52 -16.21 12.67 -0.45
C GLY A 52 -16.26 12.16 -1.89
N ASP A 53 -15.60 12.82 -2.82
CA ASP A 53 -15.58 12.44 -4.23
C ASP A 53 -14.93 11.06 -4.45
N THR A 54 -15.49 10.32 -5.39
CA THR A 54 -14.87 9.10 -5.88
C THR A 54 -13.58 9.39 -6.65
N THR A 55 -12.70 8.40 -6.78
CA THR A 55 -11.47 8.52 -7.59
C THR A 55 -11.75 8.97 -9.02
N GLN A 56 -12.90 8.59 -9.60
CA GLN A 56 -13.29 9.00 -10.94
C GLN A 56 -13.72 10.47 -10.98
N GLN A 57 -14.43 10.96 -9.99
CA GLN A 57 -14.82 12.37 -9.88
C GLN A 57 -13.59 13.26 -9.71
N ILE A 58 -12.66 12.90 -8.82
CA ILE A 58 -11.37 13.61 -8.67
C ILE A 58 -10.59 13.62 -9.97
N ARG A 59 -10.51 12.47 -10.68
CA ARG A 59 -9.89 12.41 -12.02
C ARG A 59 -10.54 13.38 -12.99
N SER A 60 -11.87 13.43 -13.06
CA SER A 60 -12.60 14.29 -13.99
C SER A 60 -12.33 15.77 -13.71
N ARG A 61 -12.29 16.18 -12.45
CA ARG A 61 -11.87 17.52 -12.04
C ARG A 61 -10.45 17.85 -12.49
N LEU A 62 -9.49 16.94 -12.24
CA LEU A 62 -8.10 17.12 -12.62
C LEU A 62 -7.92 17.25 -14.14
N ILE A 63 -8.54 16.38 -14.92
CA ILE A 63 -8.47 16.45 -16.39
C ILE A 63 -9.13 17.74 -16.90
N GLY A 64 -10.28 18.13 -16.36
CA GLY A 64 -10.95 19.39 -16.67
C GLY A 64 -10.06 20.60 -16.35
N SER A 65 -9.44 20.61 -15.16
CA SER A 65 -8.59 21.70 -14.72
C SER A 65 -7.29 21.81 -15.51
N LEU A 66 -6.73 20.70 -15.97
CA LEU A 66 -5.56 20.67 -16.85
C LEU A 66 -5.87 21.19 -18.26
N ARG A 67 -7.10 20.98 -18.77
CA ARG A 67 -7.52 21.49 -20.08
C ARG A 67 -7.66 23.02 -20.10
N PHE A 68 -8.10 23.64 -19.02
CA PHE A 68 -8.41 25.08 -18.99
C PHE A 68 -7.21 26.00 -18.81
N ASN A 69 -6.04 25.51 -18.37
CA ASN A 69 -4.90 26.35 -18.00
C ASN A 69 -3.66 26.19 -18.87
N SER A 70 -3.74 25.60 -20.06
CA SER A 70 -2.53 25.27 -20.82
C SER A 70 -2.28 26.17 -22.01
N LYS A 71 -1.53 27.22 -21.81
CA LYS A 71 -0.72 27.80 -22.89
C LYS A 71 0.63 27.08 -22.96
N GLY A 72 0.69 25.80 -23.21
CA GLY A 72 2.00 25.19 -23.44
C GLY A 72 2.07 23.65 -23.41
N ASN A 73 1.92 23.00 -22.26
CA ASN A 73 2.37 21.62 -22.15
C ASN A 73 1.29 20.54 -22.26
N VAL A 74 0.05 20.82 -21.90
CA VAL A 74 -1.04 19.86 -22.10
C VAL A 74 -1.50 19.81 -23.56
N ARG A 75 -1.29 20.86 -24.34
CA ARG A 75 -1.48 20.85 -25.79
C ARG A 75 -0.54 19.87 -26.50
N GLN A 76 0.69 19.69 -26.01
CA GLN A 76 1.62 18.69 -26.57
C GLN A 76 1.14 17.26 -26.29
N ILE A 77 0.57 17.00 -25.12
CA ILE A 77 0.03 15.68 -24.76
C ILE A 77 -1.24 15.37 -25.57
N ALA A 78 -2.10 16.36 -25.78
CA ALA A 78 -3.31 16.21 -26.61
C ALA A 78 -3.00 16.15 -28.12
N ALA A 79 -1.97 16.84 -28.59
CA ALA A 79 -1.56 16.88 -29.99
C ALA A 79 -0.73 15.66 -30.44
N ALA A 80 -0.14 14.93 -29.50
CA ALA A 80 0.71 13.76 -29.79
C ALA A 80 -0.06 12.47 -30.18
N GLY A 81 -1.39 12.55 -30.38
CA GLY A 81 -2.23 11.43 -30.80
C GLY A 81 -2.69 10.49 -29.68
N GLY A 82 -3.61 9.60 -29.98
CA GLY A 82 -4.36 8.80 -28.99
C GLY A 82 -3.54 7.98 -27.97
N ASN A 83 -2.31 7.59 -28.29
CA ASN A 83 -1.45 6.82 -27.38
C ASN A 83 -0.82 7.70 -26.29
N ALA A 84 -0.43 8.94 -26.62
CA ALA A 84 0.11 9.88 -25.63
C ALA A 84 -0.98 10.35 -24.66
N THR A 85 -2.20 10.53 -25.11
CA THR A 85 -3.35 10.87 -24.26
C THR A 85 -3.69 9.72 -23.30
N LYS A 86 -3.60 8.46 -23.75
CA LYS A 86 -3.79 7.28 -22.90
C LYS A 86 -2.69 7.18 -21.83
N ALA A 87 -1.43 7.39 -22.20
CA ALA A 87 -0.29 7.37 -21.28
C ALA A 87 -0.41 8.48 -20.22
N ALA A 88 -0.78 9.69 -20.61
CA ALA A 88 -1.01 10.80 -19.69
C ALA A 88 -2.18 10.52 -18.71
N ASN A 89 -3.30 10.00 -19.22
CA ASN A 89 -4.43 9.59 -18.38
C ASN A 89 -4.04 8.51 -17.37
N HIS A 90 -3.23 7.53 -17.78
CA HIS A 90 -2.74 6.48 -16.90
C HIS A 90 -1.84 7.07 -15.80
N GLN A 91 -0.95 7.98 -16.15
CA GLN A 91 -0.04 8.65 -15.23
C GLN A 91 -0.81 9.48 -14.19
N VAL A 92 -1.80 10.28 -14.63
CA VAL A 92 -2.70 11.03 -13.74
C VAL A 92 -3.41 10.09 -12.78
N MET A 93 -4.00 9.00 -13.28
CA MET A 93 -4.70 8.03 -12.42
C MET A 93 -3.78 7.35 -11.41
N THR A 94 -2.54 7.05 -11.82
CA THR A 94 -1.54 6.47 -10.91
C THR A 94 -1.24 7.41 -9.74
N ILE A 95 -1.03 8.69 -10.03
CA ILE A 95 -0.75 9.69 -9.00
C ILE A 95 -1.97 9.91 -8.11
N VAL A 96 -3.16 10.10 -8.69
CA VAL A 96 -4.39 10.27 -7.92
C VAL A 96 -4.59 9.10 -6.94
N ARG A 97 -4.51 7.86 -7.41
CA ARG A 97 -4.70 6.68 -6.55
C ARG A 97 -3.65 6.60 -5.45
N THR A 98 -2.40 6.90 -5.79
CA THR A 98 -1.30 6.86 -4.82
C THR A 98 -1.46 7.94 -3.76
N SER A 99 -1.79 9.17 -4.17
CA SER A 99 -2.03 10.29 -3.26
C SER A 99 -3.24 10.06 -2.35
N LEU A 100 -4.34 9.54 -2.89
CA LEU A 100 -5.53 9.18 -2.09
C LEU A 100 -5.20 8.13 -1.04
N ASN A 101 -4.44 7.10 -1.42
CA ASN A 101 -4.00 6.09 -0.48
C ASN A 101 -3.11 6.69 0.62
N GLN A 102 -2.15 7.53 0.25
CA GLN A 102 -1.26 8.19 1.20
C GLN A 102 -2.02 9.07 2.19
N VAL A 103 -2.87 9.98 1.71
CA VAL A 103 -3.65 10.87 2.59
C VAL A 103 -4.53 10.06 3.54
N SER A 104 -5.20 9.01 3.05
CA SER A 104 -6.00 8.13 3.91
C SER A 104 -5.17 7.45 4.99
N ASN A 105 -3.97 6.95 4.66
CA ASN A 105 -3.11 6.29 5.65
C ASN A 105 -2.51 7.30 6.64
N VAL A 106 -2.07 8.47 6.16
CA VAL A 106 -1.56 9.55 7.04
C VAL A 106 -2.64 10.00 8.02
N ALA A 107 -3.86 10.25 7.54
CA ALA A 107 -4.98 10.63 8.40
C ALA A 107 -5.28 9.56 9.48
N ALA A 108 -5.32 8.28 9.08
CA ALA A 108 -5.51 7.18 10.02
C ALA A 108 -4.38 7.12 11.06
N GLN A 109 -3.12 7.26 10.63
CA GLN A 109 -1.95 7.27 11.52
C GLN A 109 -1.98 8.44 12.51
N GLN A 110 -2.43 9.62 12.08
CA GLN A 110 -2.58 10.77 12.99
C GLN A 110 -3.61 10.49 14.08
N VAL A 111 -4.75 9.90 13.71
CA VAL A 111 -5.77 9.49 14.69
C VAL A 111 -5.19 8.47 15.68
N TYR A 112 -4.46 7.46 15.19
CA TYR A 112 -3.88 6.43 16.05
C TYR A 112 -2.85 7.02 17.01
N LYS A 113 -1.93 7.86 16.51
CA LYS A 113 -0.91 8.54 17.33
C LYS A 113 -1.50 9.51 18.36
N ALA A 114 -2.66 10.08 18.07
CA ALA A 114 -3.37 10.97 19.01
C ALA A 114 -4.07 10.22 20.16
N ASN A 115 -4.15 8.87 20.08
CA ASN A 115 -4.82 8.01 21.06
C ASN A 115 -3.86 6.92 21.62
N PRO A 116 -2.75 7.30 22.30
CA PRO A 116 -1.71 6.37 22.74
C PRO A 116 -2.21 5.38 23.82
N ASP A 117 -3.30 5.72 24.51
CA ASP A 117 -3.92 4.82 25.49
C ASP A 117 -4.66 3.66 24.83
N ALA A 118 -5.15 3.87 23.60
CA ALA A 118 -5.86 2.86 22.83
C ALA A 118 -4.93 2.00 21.99
N THR A 119 -3.82 2.58 21.49
CA THR A 119 -2.93 1.86 20.58
C THR A 119 -1.55 2.50 20.50
N LYS A 120 -0.51 1.64 20.45
CA LYS A 120 0.89 2.03 20.20
C LYS A 120 1.45 1.38 18.94
N LYS A 121 0.65 0.52 18.30
CA LYS A 121 1.07 -0.30 17.16
C LYS A 121 0.01 -0.30 16.07
N TYR A 122 0.44 -0.53 14.85
CA TYR A 122 -0.45 -0.77 13.73
C TYR A 122 -0.11 -2.08 13.03
N ARG A 123 -1.12 -2.67 12.41
CA ARG A 123 -0.99 -3.82 11.53
C ARG A 123 -1.02 -3.35 10.08
N TYR A 124 -0.07 -3.84 9.27
CA TYR A 124 -0.05 -3.61 7.84
C TYR A 124 -1.00 -4.58 7.14
N LEU A 125 -1.92 -4.09 6.32
CA LEU A 125 -2.87 -4.89 5.55
C LEU A 125 -2.65 -4.65 4.06
N ALA A 126 -2.15 -5.66 3.36
CA ALA A 126 -2.09 -5.64 1.91
C ALA A 126 -3.46 -6.00 1.29
N THR A 127 -3.73 -5.59 0.07
CA THR A 127 -4.90 -6.06 -0.66
C THR A 127 -4.71 -7.53 -1.05
N LEU A 128 -5.71 -8.37 -0.81
CA LEU A 128 -5.66 -9.79 -1.17
C LEU A 128 -6.11 -9.98 -2.62
N ASP A 129 -5.21 -9.70 -3.56
CA ASP A 129 -5.44 -9.91 -4.98
C ASP A 129 -4.14 -10.23 -5.75
N SER A 130 -4.31 -10.61 -7.00
CA SER A 130 -3.20 -10.99 -7.89
C SER A 130 -2.28 -9.82 -8.28
N LYS A 131 -2.69 -8.55 -8.06
CA LYS A 131 -1.92 -7.35 -8.43
C LYS A 131 -1.09 -6.78 -7.29
N THR A 132 -1.20 -7.34 -6.10
CA THR A 132 -0.43 -6.88 -4.93
C THR A 132 1.06 -7.16 -5.12
N SER A 133 1.89 -6.14 -4.89
CA SER A 133 3.35 -6.25 -5.08
C SER A 133 4.00 -7.19 -4.07
N SER A 134 5.17 -7.73 -4.42
CA SER A 134 5.95 -8.61 -3.55
C SER A 134 6.20 -7.97 -2.18
N ARG A 135 6.59 -6.69 -2.14
CA ARG A 135 6.83 -5.96 -0.89
C ARG A 135 5.58 -5.89 0.00
N CYS A 136 4.43 -5.56 -0.57
CA CYS A 136 3.18 -5.51 0.21
C CYS A 136 2.74 -6.90 0.69
N ARG A 137 2.96 -7.96 -0.12
CA ARG A 137 2.69 -9.35 0.29
C ARG A 137 3.50 -9.76 1.52
N LEU A 138 4.76 -9.32 1.58
CA LEU A 138 5.66 -9.59 2.72
C LEU A 138 5.24 -8.88 3.98
N LEU A 139 4.73 -7.65 3.85
CA LEU A 139 4.33 -6.82 4.97
C LEU A 139 2.95 -7.20 5.53
N ASP A 140 2.16 -7.94 4.77
CA ASP A 140 0.80 -8.28 5.17
C ASP A 140 0.74 -8.97 6.52
N GLN A 141 -0.17 -8.51 7.38
CA GLN A 141 -0.37 -8.95 8.77
C GLN A 141 0.80 -8.66 9.73
N GLN A 142 1.87 -7.99 9.30
CA GLN A 142 2.93 -7.60 10.23
C GLN A 142 2.50 -6.41 11.08
N VAL A 143 2.95 -6.43 12.35
CA VAL A 143 2.64 -5.40 13.34
C VAL A 143 3.89 -4.58 13.63
N PHE A 144 3.74 -3.27 13.63
CA PHE A 144 4.82 -2.30 13.85
C PHE A 144 4.41 -1.25 14.87
N GLU A 145 5.38 -0.68 15.56
CA GLU A 145 5.19 0.52 16.36
C GLU A 145 5.08 1.75 15.44
N TYR A 146 4.31 2.75 15.86
CA TYR A 146 4.20 3.99 15.09
C TYR A 146 5.56 4.67 14.92
N GLY A 147 5.86 5.08 13.69
CA GLY A 147 7.12 5.71 13.31
C GLY A 147 8.32 4.75 13.17
N LYS A 148 8.16 3.44 13.42
CA LYS A 148 9.25 2.47 13.32
C LYS A 148 9.09 1.44 12.19
N GLY A 149 7.94 1.39 11.55
CA GLY A 149 7.64 0.42 10.51
C GLY A 149 7.30 1.06 9.16
N PRO A 150 7.20 0.24 8.09
CA PRO A 150 6.84 0.71 6.77
C PRO A 150 5.36 1.09 6.70
N GLU A 151 5.07 2.33 6.29
CA GLU A 151 3.72 2.83 6.09
C GLU A 151 3.36 2.83 4.59
N PRO A 152 2.10 2.50 4.18
CA PRO A 152 1.66 2.68 2.80
C PRO A 152 1.56 4.18 2.45
N PRO A 153 1.79 4.55 1.16
CA PRO A 153 2.05 3.70 0.02
C PRO A 153 3.52 3.25 -0.08
N GLN A 154 3.77 1.97 -0.36
CA GLN A 154 5.13 1.43 -0.58
C GLN A 154 5.59 1.53 -2.04
N HIS A 155 4.68 1.82 -2.95
CA HIS A 155 4.91 1.96 -4.39
C HIS A 155 3.72 2.66 -5.05
N PHE A 156 3.87 3.12 -6.28
CA PHE A 156 2.76 3.68 -7.04
C PHE A 156 1.59 2.68 -7.19
N ASN A 157 0.36 3.19 -7.18
CA ASN A 157 -0.87 2.38 -7.14
C ASN A 157 -0.95 1.41 -5.94
N CYS A 158 -0.23 1.66 -4.86
CA CYS A 158 -0.37 0.89 -3.63
C CYS A 158 -1.80 0.99 -3.10
N ARG A 159 -2.35 -0.15 -2.64
CA ARG A 159 -3.71 -0.24 -2.10
C ARG A 159 -3.72 -0.77 -0.67
N SER A 160 -2.54 -0.97 -0.10
CA SER A 160 -2.36 -1.40 1.27
C SER A 160 -2.80 -0.31 2.25
N ARG A 161 -3.18 -0.72 3.46
CA ARG A 161 -3.61 0.17 4.54
C ARG A 161 -2.99 -0.25 5.86
N THR A 162 -3.06 0.64 6.83
CA THR A 162 -2.74 0.33 8.23
C THR A 162 -4.02 0.28 9.05
N VAL A 163 -4.03 -0.58 10.07
CA VAL A 163 -5.10 -0.68 11.05
C VAL A 163 -4.48 -0.67 12.44
N ALA A 164 -5.06 0.09 13.36
CA ALA A 164 -4.58 0.13 14.74
C ALA A 164 -4.67 -1.25 15.41
N GLU A 165 -3.62 -1.63 16.12
CA GLU A 165 -3.66 -2.74 17.08
C GLU A 165 -4.13 -2.18 18.42
N ILE A 166 -5.35 -2.51 18.79
CA ILE A 166 -5.96 -2.00 20.03
C ILE A 166 -5.41 -2.74 21.24
N ASP A 167 -4.93 -1.98 22.21
CA ASP A 167 -4.47 -2.48 23.51
C ASP A 167 -5.64 -2.51 24.50
N TYR A 168 -6.43 -3.59 24.45
CA TYR A 168 -7.61 -3.77 25.32
C TYR A 168 -7.25 -3.87 26.80
N GLU A 169 -6.06 -4.33 27.12
CA GLU A 169 -5.58 -4.42 28.50
C GLU A 169 -5.33 -3.00 29.05
N ASN A 170 -4.59 -2.17 28.30
CA ASN A 170 -4.35 -0.79 28.68
C ASN A 170 -5.66 0.03 28.74
N LEU A 171 -6.56 -0.15 27.78
CA LEU A 171 -7.87 0.49 27.83
C LEU A 171 -8.67 0.09 29.08
N SER A 172 -8.65 -1.19 29.45
CA SER A 172 -9.32 -1.67 30.67
C SER A 172 -8.77 -1.00 31.92
N ARG A 173 -7.44 -0.78 31.96
CA ARG A 173 -6.77 -0.09 33.06
C ARG A 173 -7.13 1.40 33.11
N VAL A 174 -7.10 2.08 31.98
CA VAL A 174 -7.39 3.51 31.88
C VAL A 174 -8.86 3.82 32.24
N PHE A 175 -9.78 2.97 31.79
CA PHE A 175 -11.21 3.17 32.05
C PHE A 175 -11.72 2.52 33.34
N GLY A 176 -10.85 1.83 34.11
CA GLY A 176 -11.23 1.18 35.37
C GLY A 176 -12.29 0.08 35.22
N ARG A 177 -12.48 -0.46 34.03
CA ARG A 177 -13.43 -1.54 33.74
C ARG A 177 -12.89 -2.47 32.66
N LYS A 178 -13.28 -3.74 32.72
CA LYS A 178 -12.89 -4.74 31.71
C LYS A 178 -13.43 -4.36 30.33
N ILE A 179 -12.52 -4.14 29.38
CA ILE A 179 -12.82 -3.92 27.96
C ILE A 179 -12.28 -5.12 27.20
N GLU A 180 -13.15 -5.90 26.59
CA GLU A 180 -12.76 -7.12 25.87
C GLU A 180 -12.66 -6.85 24.36
N ALA A 181 -11.73 -7.58 23.72
CA ALA A 181 -11.68 -7.62 22.27
C ALA A 181 -12.98 -8.19 21.71
N PRO A 182 -13.46 -7.69 20.55
CA PRO A 182 -14.66 -8.21 19.91
C PRO A 182 -14.55 -9.74 19.71
N ARG A 183 -15.57 -10.48 20.14
CA ARG A 183 -15.59 -11.95 20.03
C ARG A 183 -15.61 -12.43 18.58
N ARG A 184 -16.24 -11.66 17.69
CA ARG A 184 -16.28 -11.95 16.24
C ARG A 184 -15.08 -11.28 15.58
N ARG A 185 -14.20 -12.09 15.02
CA ARG A 185 -13.17 -11.61 14.10
C ARG A 185 -13.87 -11.08 12.85
N GLY A 186 -13.54 -9.86 12.43
CA GLY A 186 -14.07 -9.25 11.22
C GLY A 186 -13.64 -9.99 9.95
N PHE A 187 -14.11 -9.49 8.82
CA PHE A 187 -13.73 -9.97 7.48
C PHE A 187 -12.94 -8.88 6.75
N ARG A 188 -12.12 -9.29 5.80
CA ARG A 188 -11.43 -8.41 4.85
C ARG A 188 -11.75 -8.81 3.42
N PRO A 189 -11.85 -7.84 2.48
CA PRO A 189 -12.10 -8.15 1.08
C PRO A 189 -10.88 -8.80 0.42
N SER A 190 -11.15 -9.71 -0.51
CA SER A 190 -10.17 -10.30 -1.40
C SER A 190 -10.70 -10.38 -2.83
N GLU A 191 -9.85 -10.73 -3.80
CA GLU A 191 -10.25 -10.95 -5.20
C GLU A 191 -11.30 -12.08 -5.32
N SER A 192 -11.33 -13.01 -4.37
CA SER A 192 -12.24 -14.17 -4.33
C SER A 192 -13.43 -14.01 -3.36
N GLY A 193 -13.65 -12.78 -2.84
CA GLY A 193 -14.73 -12.50 -1.88
C GLY A 193 -14.21 -12.16 -0.47
N LEU A 194 -15.09 -12.23 0.52
CA LEU A 194 -14.74 -11.95 1.91
C LEU A 194 -13.99 -13.13 2.54
N VAL A 195 -12.91 -12.82 3.24
CA VAL A 195 -12.10 -13.78 4.01
C VAL A 195 -11.95 -13.30 5.45
N PRO A 196 -11.60 -14.18 6.41
CA PRO A 196 -11.34 -13.75 7.79
C PRO A 196 -10.29 -12.63 7.85
N ALA A 197 -10.49 -11.65 8.72
CA ALA A 197 -9.59 -10.48 8.84
C ALA A 197 -8.13 -10.87 9.15
N GLY A 198 -7.90 -11.98 9.85
CA GLY A 198 -6.58 -12.53 10.13
C GLY A 198 -5.97 -13.38 9.02
N GLU A 199 -6.68 -13.60 7.89
CA GLU A 199 -6.14 -14.33 6.74
C GLU A 199 -4.98 -13.53 6.15
N SER A 200 -3.79 -14.12 6.09
CA SER A 200 -2.63 -13.47 5.48
C SER A 200 -2.63 -13.62 3.96
N TYR A 201 -1.84 -12.77 3.27
CA TYR A 201 -1.70 -12.87 1.81
C TYR A 201 -1.20 -14.25 1.37
N GLY A 202 -0.21 -14.80 2.06
CA GLY A 202 0.34 -16.11 1.72
C GLY A 202 -0.66 -17.25 1.93
N ALA A 203 -1.41 -17.22 3.03
CA ALA A 203 -2.44 -18.20 3.30
C ALA A 203 -3.60 -18.11 2.31
N TRP A 204 -4.02 -16.87 1.97
CA TRP A 204 -5.03 -16.62 0.94
C TRP A 204 -4.58 -17.14 -0.43
N LEU A 205 -3.34 -16.76 -0.87
CA LEU A 205 -2.84 -17.16 -2.18
C LEU A 205 -2.72 -18.69 -2.31
N ALA A 206 -2.32 -19.39 -1.24
CA ALA A 206 -2.18 -20.84 -1.24
C ALA A 206 -3.50 -21.54 -1.59
N LYS A 207 -4.64 -20.97 -1.21
CA LYS A 207 -5.99 -21.49 -1.47
C LYS A 207 -6.54 -21.14 -2.86
N GLN A 208 -5.87 -20.24 -3.60
CA GLN A 208 -6.38 -19.76 -4.88
C GLN A 208 -6.17 -20.78 -6.01
N SER A 209 -6.95 -20.59 -7.08
CA SER A 209 -6.82 -21.38 -8.32
C SER A 209 -5.43 -21.16 -8.96
N PRO A 210 -4.95 -22.11 -9.76
CA PRO A 210 -3.69 -21.95 -10.51
C PRO A 210 -3.67 -20.70 -11.38
N ALA A 211 -4.81 -20.27 -11.92
CA ALA A 211 -4.92 -19.07 -12.73
C ALA A 211 -4.66 -17.78 -11.92
N VAL A 212 -5.20 -17.66 -10.70
CA VAL A 212 -4.95 -16.54 -9.79
C VAL A 212 -3.49 -16.53 -9.34
N LYS A 213 -2.94 -17.70 -8.96
CA LYS A 213 -1.52 -17.83 -8.62
C LYS A 213 -0.60 -17.43 -9.77
N ALA A 214 -0.95 -17.82 -11.02
CA ALA A 214 -0.19 -17.44 -12.21
C ALA A 214 -0.23 -15.94 -12.49
N LYS A 215 -1.38 -15.29 -12.29
CA LYS A 215 -1.48 -13.82 -12.37
C LYS A 215 -0.64 -13.12 -11.31
N ALA A 216 -0.58 -13.67 -10.10
CA ALA A 216 0.17 -13.09 -9.00
C ALA A 216 1.69 -13.26 -9.14
N LEU A 217 2.14 -14.46 -9.49
CA LEU A 217 3.56 -14.86 -9.41
C LEU A 217 4.23 -15.09 -10.77
N GLY A 218 3.45 -15.17 -11.84
CA GLY A 218 3.89 -15.64 -13.14
C GLY A 218 3.81 -17.17 -13.26
N VAL A 219 3.38 -17.65 -14.42
CA VAL A 219 3.07 -19.07 -14.72
C VAL A 219 4.18 -20.01 -14.27
N ASN A 220 5.44 -19.68 -14.61
CA ASN A 220 6.59 -20.54 -14.34
C ASN A 220 6.99 -20.62 -12.86
N LYS A 221 6.51 -19.70 -12.02
CA LYS A 221 6.83 -19.65 -10.60
C LYS A 221 5.80 -20.38 -9.72
N VAL A 222 4.59 -20.62 -10.22
CA VAL A 222 3.49 -21.27 -9.46
C VAL A 222 3.94 -22.59 -8.85
N ARG A 223 4.61 -23.46 -9.62
CA ARG A 223 5.10 -24.75 -9.14
C ARG A 223 6.02 -24.65 -7.92
N PHE A 224 6.83 -23.61 -7.84
CA PHE A 224 7.70 -23.36 -6.68
C PHE A 224 6.89 -22.91 -5.47
N PHE A 225 5.93 -22.03 -5.70
CA PHE A 225 5.03 -21.57 -4.64
C PHE A 225 4.23 -22.72 -4.05
N ASP A 226 3.60 -23.55 -4.88
CA ASP A 226 2.81 -24.70 -4.42
C ASP A 226 3.67 -25.70 -3.64
N LYS A 227 4.88 -25.99 -4.12
CA LYS A 227 5.84 -26.84 -3.40
C LYS A 227 6.21 -26.26 -2.04
N LEU A 228 6.52 -24.97 -1.98
CA LEU A 228 6.94 -24.29 -0.76
C LEU A 228 5.78 -24.10 0.20
N SER A 229 4.58 -23.73 -0.28
CA SER A 229 3.40 -23.54 0.54
C SER A 229 2.89 -24.84 1.14
N LYS A 230 2.97 -25.95 0.41
CA LYS A 230 2.65 -27.30 0.92
C LYS A 230 3.61 -27.72 2.04
N LYS A 231 4.91 -27.35 1.92
CA LYS A 231 5.94 -27.75 2.91
C LYS A 231 6.01 -26.84 4.12
N TYR A 232 5.82 -25.52 3.95
CA TYR A 232 6.12 -24.51 4.97
C TYR A 232 4.93 -23.60 5.31
N GLY A 233 3.80 -23.73 4.62
CA GLY A 233 2.68 -22.80 4.67
C GLY A 233 2.85 -21.60 3.72
N GLY A 234 1.74 -20.94 3.41
CA GLY A 234 1.67 -19.88 2.41
C GLY A 234 2.56 -18.67 2.74
N ASP A 235 2.59 -18.25 3.99
CA ASP A 235 3.37 -17.08 4.42
C ASP A 235 4.87 -17.31 4.29
N GLN A 236 5.34 -18.48 4.70
CA GLN A 236 6.74 -18.84 4.53
C GLN A 236 7.10 -19.00 3.04
N ALA A 237 6.17 -19.48 2.22
CA ALA A 237 6.37 -19.52 0.78
C ALA A 237 6.56 -18.10 0.20
N ILE A 238 5.73 -17.11 0.58
CA ILE A 238 5.88 -15.72 0.17
C ILE A 238 7.24 -15.16 0.62
N ARG A 239 7.65 -15.37 1.88
CA ARG A 239 8.96 -14.95 2.39
C ARG A 239 10.12 -15.55 1.59
N LYS A 240 10.03 -16.82 1.21
CA LYS A 240 11.03 -17.51 0.39
C LYS A 240 11.08 -17.02 -1.06
N PHE A 241 10.00 -16.45 -1.56
CA PHE A 241 9.92 -15.79 -2.86
C PHE A 241 10.56 -14.42 -2.89
N ALA A 242 10.79 -13.79 -1.75
CA ALA A 242 11.39 -12.48 -1.66
C ALA A 242 12.92 -12.56 -1.58
N SER A 243 13.56 -11.56 -2.15
CA SER A 243 14.98 -11.23 -1.94
C SER A 243 15.14 -10.39 -0.67
N ILE A 244 16.37 -10.16 -0.23
CA ILE A 244 16.68 -9.37 0.98
C ILE A 244 16.13 -7.94 0.91
N ASP A 245 16.09 -7.36 -0.28
CA ASP A 245 15.57 -6.02 -0.55
C ASP A 245 14.03 -5.95 -0.64
N GLY A 246 13.35 -7.09 -0.48
CA GLY A 246 11.89 -7.20 -0.59
C GLY A 246 11.37 -7.33 -2.03
N SER A 247 12.24 -7.35 -3.03
CA SER A 247 11.88 -7.65 -4.42
C SER A 247 11.52 -9.14 -4.57
N GLU A 248 10.78 -9.47 -5.63
CA GLU A 248 10.46 -10.86 -5.94
C GLU A 248 11.63 -11.53 -6.65
N LYS A 249 12.03 -12.72 -6.18
CA LYS A 249 13.07 -13.53 -6.81
C LYS A 249 12.72 -13.87 -8.26
N THR A 250 13.69 -13.80 -9.12
CA THR A 250 13.59 -14.27 -10.51
C THR A 250 13.37 -15.78 -10.56
N LEU A 251 12.92 -16.28 -11.71
CA LEU A 251 12.78 -17.72 -11.91
C LEU A 251 14.14 -18.46 -11.75
N ALA A 252 15.23 -17.86 -12.26
CA ALA A 252 16.57 -18.42 -12.12
C ALA A 252 17.02 -18.53 -10.65
N GLN A 253 16.76 -17.48 -9.85
CA GLN A 253 17.03 -17.49 -8.40
C GLN A 253 16.20 -18.54 -7.66
N LEU A 254 14.92 -18.72 -8.03
CA LEU A 254 14.07 -19.76 -7.45
C LEU A 254 14.53 -21.16 -7.88
N GLN A 255 14.97 -21.33 -9.11
CA GLN A 255 15.56 -22.60 -9.60
C GLN A 255 16.84 -22.95 -8.86
N ALA A 256 17.75 -21.97 -8.68
CA ALA A 256 18.98 -22.15 -7.92
C ALA A 256 18.72 -22.50 -6.45
N ALA A 257 17.74 -21.80 -5.81
CA ALA A 257 17.45 -22.00 -4.39
C ALA A 257 16.61 -23.24 -4.10
N TYR A 258 15.67 -23.62 -4.99
CA TYR A 258 14.64 -24.62 -4.74
C TYR A 258 14.45 -25.65 -5.88
N GLY A 259 15.33 -25.67 -6.87
CA GLY A 259 15.35 -26.66 -7.96
C GLY A 259 15.67 -28.06 -7.48
N LYS A 260 15.90 -29.00 -8.41
CA LYS A 260 16.10 -30.44 -8.11
C LYS A 260 17.25 -30.73 -7.13
N ASN A 261 18.24 -29.83 -6.99
CA ASN A 261 19.42 -29.97 -6.11
C ASN A 261 19.33 -29.11 -4.82
N ALA A 262 18.19 -28.59 -4.47
CA ALA A 262 18.02 -27.65 -3.36
C ALA A 262 17.94 -28.36 -1.99
N ASN A 263 19.00 -29.05 -1.58
CA ASN A 263 19.10 -29.57 -0.20
C ASN A 263 19.58 -28.53 0.84
N LYS A 264 19.87 -27.29 0.42
CA LYS A 264 20.34 -26.23 1.31
C LYS A 264 19.40 -25.04 1.31
N ILE A 265 18.37 -25.08 2.15
CA ILE A 265 17.47 -23.96 2.36
C ILE A 265 18.06 -23.07 3.45
N LYS A 266 18.66 -21.95 3.10
CA LYS A 266 18.91 -20.86 4.05
C LYS A 266 17.60 -20.15 4.34
N ILE A 267 17.17 -20.19 5.58
CA ILE A 267 16.08 -19.34 6.09
C ILE A 267 16.55 -17.90 5.94
N VAL A 268 15.79 -17.09 5.22
CA VAL A 268 16.03 -15.64 5.21
C VAL A 268 15.67 -15.14 6.61
N PRO A 269 16.60 -14.57 7.39
CA PRO A 269 16.28 -13.99 8.68
C PRO A 269 15.22 -12.91 8.52
N ASP A 270 14.52 -12.54 9.60
CA ASP A 270 13.54 -11.44 9.67
C ASP A 270 14.20 -10.07 9.39
N VAL A 271 14.63 -9.82 8.16
CA VAL A 271 15.34 -8.61 7.74
C VAL A 271 14.38 -7.64 7.04
N VAL A 272 13.18 -7.46 7.58
CA VAL A 272 12.42 -6.23 7.34
C VAL A 272 12.65 -5.25 8.50
N ARG A 273 13.74 -5.42 9.25
CA ARG A 273 14.21 -4.43 10.21
C ARG A 273 15.08 -3.42 9.47
N GLU A 274 14.60 -2.16 9.48
CA GLU A 274 15.39 -0.96 9.22
C GLU A 274 16.03 -0.83 7.83
N ARG A 275 15.25 -0.37 6.86
CA ARG A 275 15.76 0.57 5.87
C ARG A 275 14.87 1.80 5.84
N LYS A 276 15.42 2.92 6.32
CA LYS A 276 15.03 4.26 5.90
C LYS A 276 14.88 4.23 4.38
N SER A 277 13.82 4.82 3.88
CA SER A 277 13.45 4.93 2.47
C SER A 277 14.67 5.07 1.55
N ALA A 278 15.07 4.00 0.90
CA ALA A 278 15.94 4.11 -0.25
C ALA A 278 15.07 4.50 -1.46
N PRO A 279 15.45 5.49 -2.26
CA PRO A 279 14.69 5.89 -3.42
C PRO A 279 14.64 4.73 -4.43
N TYR A 280 13.42 4.43 -4.92
CA TYR A 280 13.23 3.51 -6.02
C TYR A 280 13.77 4.13 -7.31
N THR A 281 14.84 3.58 -7.85
CA THR A 281 15.22 3.81 -9.25
C THR A 281 14.39 2.89 -10.13
N TRP A 282 13.63 3.48 -11.06
CA TRP A 282 12.95 2.78 -12.13
C TRP A 282 13.95 2.48 -13.24
N GLN A 283 14.12 1.22 -13.58
CA GLN A 283 14.53 0.79 -14.92
C GLN A 283 13.31 0.41 -15.73
#